data_ba906562e181d0c81710ca8bbd1811ad
#
_entry.id   ba906562e181d0c81710ca8bbd1811ad
#
_cell.length_a   1.000
_cell.length_b   1.000
_cell.length_c   1.000
_cell.angle_alpha   90.00
_cell.angle_beta   90.00
_cell.angle_gamma   90.00
#
_symmetry.space_group_name_H-M   'P 1'
#
loop_
_entity.id
_entity.type
_entity.pdbx_description
1 polymer ?
#
loop_
_entity_poly.entity_id
_entity_poly.type
_entity_poly.pdbx_seq_one_letter_code
_entity_poly.pdbx_strand_id
1 'polypeptide(L)'
;MAVTAPARLGKLPPIQALQTRRGRLSYMLSGRGAPAVVLFSGAGVSLQGWEPLYPGIERLGAVFGWNRFGMQGSDAPGDRQTGAGVVGALRELLSYAGVQPPYVLVAHSLGGLFANLYARLYPAEVAGVLFLEATHPDDGELLKKHEQQLVNALARVFTLPEVFFEANVRAELACVEETAREIASAGPFPEVPVRVLTGGLTPRSWQMSPGVVGARRAHQQELARLSPMGEQVIAQKSGHFPQLTEPELVLDVLSTLMEDVKAVL
;
A
#
# COMPACT_ATOMS: atom_id res chain seq x y z
N MET A 1 -12.38 22.90 18.08
CA MET A 1 -11.78 23.00 16.73
C MET A 1 -12.68 22.22 15.78
N ALA A 2 -13.27 22.91 14.82
CA ALA A 2 -14.20 22.31 13.86
C ALA A 2 -13.46 21.29 13.00
N VAL A 3 -13.93 20.05 13.01
CA VAL A 3 -13.54 19.02 12.06
C VAL A 3 -14.10 19.49 10.71
N THR A 4 -13.23 19.95 9.82
CA THR A 4 -13.60 20.22 8.43
C THR A 4 -14.20 18.96 7.84
N ALA A 5 -15.38 19.09 7.25
CA ALA A 5 -16.05 18.00 6.57
C ALA A 5 -15.09 17.36 5.53
N PRO A 6 -15.10 16.01 5.40
CA PRO A 6 -14.26 15.34 4.41
C PRO A 6 -14.58 15.89 3.03
N ALA A 7 -13.52 16.13 2.25
CA ALA A 7 -13.64 16.46 0.83
C ALA A 7 -14.60 15.47 0.16
N ARG A 8 -15.44 15.94 -0.76
CA ARG A 8 -16.39 15.10 -1.49
C ARG A 8 -15.63 13.90 -2.07
N LEU A 9 -15.97 12.72 -1.56
CA LEU A 9 -15.43 11.46 -2.04
C LEU A 9 -15.62 11.39 -3.56
N GLY A 10 -14.52 11.24 -4.29
CA GLY A 10 -14.55 11.03 -5.74
C GLY A 10 -15.15 9.65 -6.00
N LYS A 11 -15.97 9.49 -7.03
CA LYS A 11 -16.49 8.18 -7.39
C LYS A 11 -15.36 7.31 -7.93
N LEU A 12 -15.13 6.17 -7.32
CA LEU A 12 -14.31 5.11 -7.89
C LEU A 12 -14.91 4.62 -9.22
N PRO A 13 -14.09 4.17 -10.18
CA PRO A 13 -14.60 3.51 -11.38
C PRO A 13 -15.34 2.22 -11.01
N PRO A 14 -16.14 1.65 -11.93
CA PRO A 14 -16.83 0.40 -11.70
C PRO A 14 -15.87 -0.71 -11.29
N ILE A 15 -16.21 -1.41 -10.19
CA ILE A 15 -15.48 -2.58 -9.75
C ILE A 15 -15.80 -3.73 -10.71
N GLN A 16 -14.76 -4.36 -11.22
CA GLN A 16 -14.80 -5.52 -12.08
C GLN A 16 -14.31 -6.74 -11.30
N ALA A 17 -14.50 -7.93 -11.84
CA ALA A 17 -13.94 -9.15 -11.29
C ALA A 17 -13.42 -10.06 -12.41
N LEU A 18 -12.29 -10.72 -12.14
CA LEU A 18 -11.70 -11.71 -13.03
C LEU A 18 -11.50 -13.04 -12.31
N GLN A 19 -11.78 -14.13 -13.02
CA GLN A 19 -11.44 -15.46 -12.55
C GLN A 19 -9.98 -15.73 -12.88
N THR A 20 -9.15 -15.89 -11.84
CA THR A 20 -7.78 -16.34 -11.94
C THR A 20 -7.70 -17.84 -11.64
N ARG A 21 -6.53 -18.45 -11.80
CA ARG A 21 -6.30 -19.85 -11.38
C ARG A 21 -6.44 -20.04 -9.87
N ARG A 22 -6.22 -18.96 -9.10
CA ARG A 22 -6.25 -18.96 -7.63
C ARG A 22 -7.62 -18.64 -7.05
N GLY A 23 -8.59 -18.18 -7.88
CA GLY A 23 -9.91 -17.74 -7.49
C GLY A 23 -10.30 -16.43 -8.16
N ARG A 24 -11.52 -15.98 -7.89
CA ARG A 24 -12.03 -14.71 -8.41
C ARG A 24 -11.50 -13.54 -7.57
N LEU A 25 -10.96 -12.53 -8.25
CA LEU A 25 -10.46 -11.29 -7.63
C LEU A 25 -11.19 -10.08 -8.22
N SER A 26 -11.57 -9.15 -7.36
CA SER A 26 -12.15 -7.87 -7.77
C SER A 26 -11.07 -6.80 -7.93
N TYR A 27 -11.25 -5.94 -8.92
CA TYR A 27 -10.31 -4.87 -9.26
C TYR A 27 -11.04 -3.69 -9.89
N MET A 28 -10.34 -2.58 -9.98
CA MET A 28 -10.69 -1.43 -10.80
C MET A 28 -9.50 -1.04 -11.66
N LEU A 29 -9.80 -0.62 -12.88
CA LEU A 29 -8.82 -0.14 -13.85
C LEU A 29 -9.40 1.05 -14.58
N SER A 30 -8.70 2.16 -14.56
CA SER A 30 -9.06 3.36 -15.31
C SER A 30 -7.84 4.19 -15.65
N GLY A 31 -8.04 5.34 -16.29
CA GLY A 31 -6.95 6.14 -16.81
C GLY A 31 -6.27 5.50 -18.03
N ARG A 32 -5.20 6.12 -18.51
CA ARG A 32 -4.43 5.65 -19.67
C ARG A 32 -2.97 6.07 -19.55
N GLY A 33 -2.10 5.33 -20.22
CA GLY A 33 -0.68 5.62 -20.30
C GLY A 33 0.15 4.66 -19.46
N ALA A 34 1.47 4.71 -19.63
CA ALA A 34 2.46 3.92 -18.94
C ALA A 34 3.48 4.86 -18.28
N PRO A 35 4.05 4.45 -17.13
CA PRO A 35 3.74 3.25 -16.37
C PRO A 35 2.37 3.32 -15.69
N ALA A 36 1.72 2.16 -15.47
CA ALA A 36 0.49 2.09 -14.68
C ALA A 36 0.82 2.16 -13.18
N VAL A 37 -0.02 2.88 -12.43
CA VAL A 37 0.05 2.90 -10.96
C VAL A 37 -0.72 1.71 -10.40
N VAL A 38 -0.06 0.88 -9.59
CA VAL A 38 -0.65 -0.29 -8.92
C VAL A 38 -0.76 -0.03 -7.42
N LEU A 39 -1.98 -0.13 -6.88
CA LEU A 39 -2.30 0.23 -5.51
C LEU A 39 -2.26 -0.99 -4.57
N PHE A 40 -1.51 -0.89 -3.48
CA PHE A 40 -1.40 -1.89 -2.42
C PHE A 40 -2.01 -1.35 -1.13
N SER A 41 -3.18 -1.82 -0.77
CA SER A 41 -3.90 -1.39 0.44
C SER A 41 -3.28 -1.95 1.73
N GLY A 42 -3.53 -1.26 2.85
CA GLY A 42 -3.18 -1.71 4.19
C GLY A 42 -3.93 -2.96 4.64
N ALA A 43 -3.65 -3.45 5.84
CA ALA A 43 -4.28 -4.63 6.41
C ALA A 43 -5.80 -4.47 6.50
N GLY A 44 -6.55 -5.44 5.98
CA GLY A 44 -8.01 -5.46 6.00
C GLY A 44 -8.69 -4.33 5.22
N VAL A 45 -7.95 -3.47 4.52
CA VAL A 45 -8.49 -2.33 3.79
C VAL A 45 -8.73 -2.70 2.33
N SER A 46 -9.98 -2.53 1.88
CA SER A 46 -10.37 -2.73 0.49
C SER A 46 -9.95 -1.56 -0.41
N LEU A 47 -10.14 -1.73 -1.71
CA LEU A 47 -9.82 -0.70 -2.71
C LEU A 47 -10.57 0.63 -2.47
N GLN A 48 -11.69 0.62 -1.76
CA GLN A 48 -12.42 1.83 -1.36
C GLN A 48 -11.59 2.76 -0.46
N GLY A 49 -10.59 2.25 0.23
CA GLY A 49 -9.66 3.06 1.01
C GLY A 49 -8.84 4.08 0.20
N TRP A 50 -8.83 3.92 -1.14
CA TRP A 50 -8.16 4.84 -2.06
C TRP A 50 -9.08 5.92 -2.64
N GLU A 51 -10.37 5.88 -2.33
CA GLU A 51 -11.38 6.79 -2.91
C GLU A 51 -10.98 8.27 -2.83
N PRO A 52 -10.40 8.81 -1.73
CA PRO A 52 -10.01 10.21 -1.65
C PRO A 52 -8.89 10.60 -2.63
N LEU A 53 -7.97 9.68 -2.94
CA LEU A 53 -6.83 9.93 -3.82
C LEU A 53 -7.10 9.55 -5.28
N TYR A 54 -8.00 8.62 -5.50
CA TYR A 54 -8.16 7.95 -6.79
C TYR A 54 -8.30 8.91 -7.99
N PRO A 55 -9.17 9.94 -7.94
CA PRO A 55 -9.31 10.89 -9.06
C PRO A 55 -8.02 11.68 -9.33
N GLY A 56 -7.20 11.91 -8.30
CA GLY A 56 -5.89 12.55 -8.44
C GLY A 56 -4.89 11.64 -9.13
N ILE A 57 -4.81 10.39 -8.70
CA ILE A 57 -3.90 9.38 -9.28
C ILE A 57 -4.28 9.11 -10.74
N GLU A 58 -5.58 8.99 -11.05
CA GLU A 58 -6.07 8.76 -12.41
C GLU A 58 -5.65 9.85 -13.41
N ARG A 59 -5.52 11.10 -12.95
CA ARG A 59 -4.99 12.20 -13.80
C ARG A 59 -3.51 12.05 -14.14
N LEU A 60 -2.75 11.28 -13.35
CA LEU A 60 -1.32 11.03 -13.59
C LEU A 60 -1.07 9.89 -14.59
N GLY A 61 -2.04 8.96 -14.76
CA GLY A 61 -1.88 7.83 -15.65
C GLY A 61 -2.91 6.72 -15.47
N ALA A 62 -2.63 5.54 -16.02
CA ALA A 62 -3.43 4.36 -15.74
C ALA A 62 -3.31 3.95 -14.27
N VAL A 63 -4.43 3.57 -13.66
CA VAL A 63 -4.50 3.16 -12.25
C VAL A 63 -5.16 1.80 -12.13
N PHE A 64 -4.49 0.90 -11.42
CA PHE A 64 -4.97 -0.43 -11.08
C PHE A 64 -5.09 -0.57 -9.56
N GLY A 65 -6.31 -0.71 -9.07
CA GLY A 65 -6.61 -1.07 -7.69
C GLY A 65 -7.25 -2.44 -7.61
N TRP A 66 -7.05 -3.17 -6.53
CA TRP A 66 -7.58 -4.51 -6.39
C TRP A 66 -7.87 -4.88 -4.94
N ASN A 67 -8.76 -5.84 -4.76
CA ASN A 67 -9.04 -6.43 -3.46
C ASN A 67 -8.37 -7.80 -3.36
N ARG A 68 -7.58 -7.99 -2.30
CA ARG A 68 -7.03 -9.30 -1.97
C ARG A 68 -8.13 -10.31 -1.65
N PHE A 69 -7.81 -11.58 -1.63
CA PHE A 69 -8.75 -12.62 -1.19
C PHE A 69 -9.34 -12.30 0.19
N GLY A 70 -10.62 -12.60 0.40
CA GLY A 70 -11.36 -12.27 1.61
C GLY A 70 -11.88 -10.82 1.68
N MET A 71 -11.56 -9.98 0.69
CA MET A 71 -12.11 -8.63 0.57
C MET A 71 -13.34 -8.61 -0.34
N GLN A 72 -14.08 -7.50 -0.30
CA GLN A 72 -15.31 -7.32 -1.06
C GLN A 72 -15.15 -7.64 -2.56
N GLY A 73 -15.99 -8.53 -3.08
CA GLY A 73 -16.00 -8.92 -4.49
C GLY A 73 -14.91 -9.92 -4.90
N SER A 74 -13.98 -10.23 -4.01
CA SER A 74 -13.01 -11.31 -4.15
C SER A 74 -13.46 -12.56 -3.39
N ASP A 75 -13.06 -13.75 -3.85
CA ASP A 75 -13.34 -14.99 -3.14
C ASP A 75 -12.65 -15.04 -1.78
N ALA A 76 -13.11 -15.93 -0.91
CA ALA A 76 -12.39 -16.25 0.31
C ALA A 76 -10.99 -16.80 -0.01
N PRO A 77 -9.97 -16.54 0.84
CA PRO A 77 -8.64 -17.11 0.61
C PRO A 77 -8.70 -18.63 0.74
N GLY A 78 -8.19 -19.33 -0.27
CA GLY A 78 -8.03 -20.79 -0.25
C GLY A 78 -6.83 -21.23 0.58
N ASP A 79 -5.83 -20.34 0.70
CA ASP A 79 -4.57 -20.56 1.42
C ASP A 79 -4.23 -19.37 2.31
N ARG A 80 -3.16 -19.52 3.11
CA ARG A 80 -2.61 -18.41 3.90
C ARG A 80 -2.14 -17.29 2.97
N GLN A 81 -2.45 -16.06 3.34
CA GLN A 81 -2.12 -14.86 2.56
C GLN A 81 -0.68 -14.39 2.84
N THR A 82 0.31 -15.25 2.57
CA THR A 82 1.73 -14.90 2.64
C THR A 82 2.09 -13.88 1.56
N GLY A 83 3.23 -13.21 1.69
CA GLY A 83 3.70 -12.24 0.70
C GLY A 83 3.76 -12.83 -0.71
N ALA A 84 4.38 -13.99 -0.88
CA ALA A 84 4.48 -14.68 -2.16
C ALA A 84 3.11 -15.07 -2.73
N GLY A 85 2.18 -15.48 -1.87
CA GLY A 85 0.80 -15.78 -2.26
C GLY A 85 0.06 -14.56 -2.80
N VAL A 86 0.14 -13.44 -2.07
CA VAL A 86 -0.49 -12.16 -2.42
C VAL A 86 0.12 -11.57 -3.69
N VAL A 87 1.45 -11.54 -3.78
CA VAL A 87 2.19 -11.03 -4.96
C VAL A 87 1.91 -11.88 -6.20
N GLY A 88 1.89 -13.21 -6.05
CA GLY A 88 1.55 -14.11 -7.15
C GLY A 88 0.12 -13.93 -7.65
N ALA A 89 -0.85 -13.72 -6.76
CA ALA A 89 -2.24 -13.45 -7.11
C ALA A 89 -2.39 -12.12 -7.86
N LEU A 90 -1.73 -11.06 -7.38
CA LEU A 90 -1.73 -9.76 -8.07
C LEU A 90 -1.13 -9.86 -9.46
N ARG A 91 0.04 -10.49 -9.59
CA ARG A 91 0.72 -10.60 -10.88
C ARG A 91 -0.12 -11.35 -11.92
N GLU A 92 -0.78 -12.43 -11.51
CA GLU A 92 -1.73 -13.17 -12.35
C GLU A 92 -2.92 -12.28 -12.75
N LEU A 93 -3.48 -11.53 -11.79
CA LEU A 93 -4.61 -10.63 -12.04
C LEU A 93 -4.23 -9.50 -13.01
N LEU A 94 -3.06 -8.86 -12.85
CA LEU A 94 -2.53 -7.84 -13.77
C LEU A 94 -2.40 -8.39 -15.19
N SER A 95 -1.85 -9.59 -15.34
CA SER A 95 -1.72 -10.27 -16.63
C SER A 95 -3.09 -10.52 -17.27
N TYR A 96 -4.06 -11.01 -16.52
CA TYR A 96 -5.42 -11.29 -17.04
C TYR A 96 -6.21 -10.00 -17.34
N ALA A 97 -5.96 -8.93 -16.59
CA ALA A 97 -6.53 -7.61 -16.86
C ALA A 97 -5.86 -6.88 -18.04
N GLY A 98 -4.79 -7.46 -18.61
CA GLY A 98 -4.06 -6.88 -19.74
C GLY A 98 -3.21 -5.67 -19.38
N VAL A 99 -2.90 -5.45 -18.08
CA VAL A 99 -2.05 -4.36 -17.62
C VAL A 99 -0.59 -4.76 -17.75
N GLN A 100 0.14 -4.04 -18.59
CA GLN A 100 1.53 -4.37 -18.91
C GLN A 100 2.51 -3.62 -18.01
N PRO A 101 3.63 -4.26 -17.58
CA PRO A 101 4.72 -3.58 -16.89
C PRO A 101 5.48 -2.62 -17.84
N PRO A 102 6.33 -1.72 -17.31
CA PRO A 102 6.62 -1.57 -15.89
C PRO A 102 5.54 -0.80 -15.13
N TYR A 103 5.51 -0.96 -13.78
CA TYR A 103 4.54 -0.36 -12.88
C TYR A 103 5.18 0.66 -11.92
N VAL A 104 4.42 1.65 -11.49
CA VAL A 104 4.69 2.41 -10.26
C VAL A 104 3.82 1.82 -9.14
N LEU A 105 4.45 1.30 -8.09
CA LEU A 105 3.76 0.70 -6.95
C LEU A 105 3.48 1.77 -5.90
N VAL A 106 2.22 1.90 -5.46
CA VAL A 106 1.83 2.80 -4.37
C VAL A 106 1.29 1.94 -3.22
N ALA A 107 1.97 1.96 -2.09
CA ALA A 107 1.75 1.00 -1.03
C ALA A 107 1.56 1.64 0.34
N HIS A 108 0.40 1.41 0.96
CA HIS A 108 0.09 1.90 2.30
C HIS A 108 0.20 0.78 3.34
N SER A 109 0.83 1.09 4.48
CA SER A 109 0.85 0.21 5.67
C SER A 109 1.34 -1.21 5.30
N LEU A 110 0.58 -2.26 5.61
CA LEU A 110 0.90 -3.66 5.28
C LEU A 110 1.18 -3.86 3.78
N GLY A 111 0.51 -3.10 2.91
CA GLY A 111 0.78 -3.12 1.47
C GLY A 111 2.24 -2.88 1.11
N GLY A 112 2.99 -2.19 1.99
CA GLY A 112 4.42 -1.95 1.82
C GLY A 112 5.25 -3.23 1.80
N LEU A 113 4.92 -4.25 2.61
CA LEU A 113 5.59 -5.55 2.57
C LEU A 113 5.37 -6.24 1.22
N PHE A 114 4.15 -6.21 0.70
CA PHE A 114 3.82 -6.84 -0.57
C PHE A 114 4.49 -6.12 -1.75
N ALA A 115 4.52 -4.79 -1.75
CA ALA A 115 5.20 -4.00 -2.78
C ALA A 115 6.73 -4.19 -2.73
N ASN A 116 7.32 -4.25 -1.54
CA ASN A 116 8.74 -4.55 -1.35
C ASN A 116 9.10 -5.94 -1.91
N LEU A 117 8.30 -6.96 -1.57
CA LEU A 117 8.50 -8.31 -2.09
C LEU A 117 8.29 -8.38 -3.60
N TYR A 118 7.26 -7.71 -4.13
CA TYR A 118 7.00 -7.64 -5.58
C TYR A 118 8.22 -7.07 -6.32
N ALA A 119 8.75 -5.94 -5.85
CA ALA A 119 9.90 -5.30 -6.48
C ALA A 119 11.15 -6.18 -6.49
N ARG A 120 11.36 -6.98 -5.45
CA ARG A 120 12.50 -7.92 -5.39
C ARG A 120 12.31 -9.17 -6.25
N LEU A 121 11.09 -9.69 -6.32
CA LEU A 121 10.80 -10.88 -7.12
C LEU A 121 10.71 -10.57 -8.62
N TYR A 122 10.25 -9.38 -8.98
CA TYR A 122 10.01 -8.95 -10.36
C TYR A 122 10.62 -7.57 -10.65
N PRO A 123 11.95 -7.41 -10.50
CA PRO A 123 12.61 -6.09 -10.60
C PRO A 123 12.40 -5.42 -11.97
N ALA A 124 12.32 -6.19 -13.05
CA ALA A 124 12.07 -5.64 -14.38
C ALA A 124 10.63 -5.16 -14.62
N GLU A 125 9.70 -5.49 -13.70
CA GLU A 125 8.31 -5.07 -13.80
C GLU A 125 8.03 -3.77 -13.00
N VAL A 126 9.02 -3.21 -12.29
CA VAL A 126 8.85 -2.06 -11.41
C VAL A 126 9.67 -0.88 -11.90
N ALA A 127 9.01 0.25 -12.11
CA ALA A 127 9.64 1.50 -12.52
C ALA A 127 9.87 2.47 -11.35
N GLY A 128 9.10 2.36 -10.28
CA GLY A 128 9.21 3.19 -9.08
C GLY A 128 8.29 2.75 -7.96
N VAL A 129 8.54 3.20 -6.74
CA VAL A 129 7.73 2.82 -5.57
C VAL A 129 7.48 4.03 -4.67
N LEU A 130 6.19 4.24 -4.30
CA LEU A 130 5.78 5.16 -3.24
C LEU A 130 5.29 4.36 -2.03
N PHE A 131 5.99 4.47 -0.94
CA PHE A 131 5.61 3.94 0.37
C PHE A 131 4.90 5.02 1.20
N LEU A 132 3.67 4.74 1.65
CA LEU A 132 2.85 5.62 2.50
C LEU A 132 2.75 5.00 3.90
N GLU A 133 3.49 5.50 4.89
CA GLU A 133 3.51 4.93 6.24
C GLU A 133 3.61 3.39 6.21
N ALA A 134 4.44 2.90 5.29
CA ALA A 134 4.52 1.49 4.97
C ALA A 134 5.13 0.66 6.10
N THR A 135 4.70 -0.58 6.23
CA THR A 135 5.27 -1.55 7.16
C THR A 135 6.65 -1.98 6.68
N HIS A 136 7.64 -1.89 7.56
CA HIS A 136 8.98 -2.45 7.34
C HIS A 136 9.01 -3.94 7.68
N PRO A 137 9.83 -4.78 7.04
CA PRO A 137 9.97 -6.19 7.39
C PRO A 137 10.23 -6.44 8.89
N ASP A 138 10.99 -5.58 9.55
CA ASP A 138 11.31 -5.70 10.98
C ASP A 138 10.23 -5.13 11.92
N ASP A 139 9.12 -4.63 11.39
CA ASP A 139 7.97 -4.18 12.20
C ASP A 139 7.16 -5.34 12.80
N GLY A 140 7.40 -6.60 12.45
CA GLY A 140 6.60 -7.75 12.85
C GLY A 140 6.34 -7.85 14.35
N GLU A 141 7.38 -7.72 15.17
CA GLU A 141 7.28 -7.70 16.63
C GLU A 141 6.48 -6.50 17.17
N LEU A 142 6.61 -5.33 16.52
CA LEU A 142 5.88 -4.12 16.89
C LEU A 142 4.40 -4.26 16.55
N LEU A 143 4.08 -4.84 15.40
CA LEU A 143 2.70 -5.08 14.97
C LEU A 143 1.98 -6.08 15.87
N LYS A 144 2.60 -7.16 16.27
CA LYS A 144 2.02 -8.14 17.21
C LYS A 144 1.61 -7.51 18.53
N LYS A 145 2.49 -6.70 19.11
CA LYS A 145 2.23 -6.02 20.40
C LYS A 145 1.10 -5.00 20.33
N HIS A 146 0.82 -4.47 19.13
CA HIS A 146 -0.15 -3.40 18.91
C HIS A 146 -1.31 -3.80 18.00
N GLU A 147 -1.47 -5.09 17.67
CA GLU A 147 -2.50 -5.60 16.76
C GLU A 147 -3.89 -5.06 17.10
N GLN A 148 -4.34 -5.18 18.34
CA GLN A 148 -5.67 -4.71 18.75
C GLN A 148 -5.80 -3.18 18.64
N GLN A 149 -4.71 -2.45 18.93
CA GLN A 149 -4.71 -0.99 18.78
C GLN A 149 -4.79 -0.56 17.31
N LEU A 150 -4.08 -1.29 16.44
CA LEU A 150 -4.13 -1.07 15.00
C LEU A 150 -5.53 -1.35 14.44
N VAL A 151 -6.13 -2.49 14.78
CA VAL A 151 -7.51 -2.85 14.41
C VAL A 151 -8.49 -1.77 14.85
N ASN A 152 -8.41 -1.32 16.10
CA ASN A 152 -9.28 -0.27 16.63
C ASN A 152 -9.04 1.09 15.95
N ALA A 153 -7.80 1.42 15.58
CA ALA A 153 -7.47 2.65 14.86
C ALA A 153 -8.05 2.62 13.45
N LEU A 154 -7.88 1.51 12.73
CA LEU A 154 -8.43 1.31 11.38
C LEU A 154 -9.96 1.40 11.39
N ALA A 155 -10.63 0.71 12.33
CA ALA A 155 -12.08 0.75 12.46
C ALA A 155 -12.64 2.15 12.76
N ARG A 156 -11.86 3.02 13.41
CA ARG A 156 -12.26 4.43 13.67
C ARG A 156 -12.07 5.35 12.48
N VAL A 157 -11.09 5.06 11.63
CA VAL A 157 -10.78 5.88 10.44
C VAL A 157 -11.71 5.52 9.30
N PHE A 158 -11.98 4.25 9.11
CA PHE A 158 -12.89 3.75 8.08
C PHE A 158 -14.28 3.52 8.67
N THR A 159 -15.18 4.48 8.45
CA THR A 159 -16.56 4.42 8.93
C THR A 159 -17.48 3.54 8.08
N LEU A 160 -17.02 3.13 6.89
CA LEU A 160 -17.79 2.30 5.96
C LEU A 160 -17.39 0.83 6.12
N PRO A 161 -18.34 -0.08 6.43
CA PRO A 161 -18.04 -1.51 6.57
C PRO A 161 -17.41 -2.13 5.33
N GLU A 162 -17.74 -1.62 4.13
CA GLU A 162 -17.19 -2.10 2.86
C GLU A 162 -15.70 -1.77 2.67
N VAL A 163 -15.17 -0.81 3.42
CA VAL A 163 -13.75 -0.40 3.35
C VAL A 163 -12.88 -1.24 4.26
N PHE A 164 -13.43 -1.75 5.37
CA PHE A 164 -12.65 -2.42 6.42
C PHE A 164 -13.20 -3.81 6.75
N PHE A 165 -12.34 -4.82 6.65
CA PHE A 165 -12.63 -6.23 6.89
C PHE A 165 -11.79 -6.77 8.06
N GLU A 166 -12.33 -6.71 9.28
CA GLU A 166 -11.62 -7.08 10.51
C GLU A 166 -11.10 -8.52 10.50
N ALA A 167 -11.87 -9.47 9.98
CA ALA A 167 -11.45 -10.87 9.89
C ALA A 167 -10.18 -11.03 9.03
N ASN A 168 -10.07 -10.26 7.95
CA ASN A 168 -8.88 -10.26 7.09
C ASN A 168 -7.68 -9.62 7.76
N VAL A 169 -7.85 -8.57 8.57
CA VAL A 169 -6.73 -7.94 9.30
C VAL A 169 -5.95 -8.99 10.08
N ARG A 170 -6.64 -9.83 10.85
CA ARG A 170 -6.00 -10.87 11.66
C ARG A 170 -5.31 -11.94 10.83
N ALA A 171 -5.95 -12.37 9.74
CA ALA A 171 -5.39 -13.36 8.82
C ALA A 171 -4.12 -12.85 8.13
N GLU A 172 -4.12 -11.59 7.70
CA GLU A 172 -2.99 -10.94 7.05
C GLU A 172 -1.85 -10.67 8.03
N LEU A 173 -2.15 -10.16 9.23
CA LEU A 173 -1.14 -9.90 10.27
C LEU A 173 -0.46 -11.19 10.75
N ALA A 174 -1.16 -12.31 10.76
CA ALA A 174 -0.59 -13.62 11.08
C ALA A 174 0.47 -14.08 10.05
N CYS A 175 0.51 -13.50 8.85
CA CYS A 175 1.49 -13.82 7.81
C CYS A 175 2.66 -12.82 7.71
N VAL A 176 2.68 -11.77 8.53
CA VAL A 176 3.70 -10.69 8.45
C VAL A 176 5.12 -11.22 8.60
N GLU A 177 5.37 -12.06 9.59
CA GLU A 177 6.73 -12.62 9.82
C GLU A 177 7.17 -13.55 8.70
N GLU A 178 6.24 -14.29 8.10
CA GLU A 178 6.54 -15.15 6.96
C GLU A 178 6.88 -14.29 5.75
N THR A 179 6.08 -13.25 5.49
CA THR A 179 6.34 -12.27 4.42
C THR A 179 7.68 -11.56 4.63
N ALA A 180 8.04 -11.20 5.87
CA ALA A 180 9.35 -10.60 6.17
C ALA A 180 10.51 -11.57 5.85
N ARG A 181 10.36 -12.87 6.14
CA ARG A 181 11.35 -13.90 5.77
C ARG A 181 11.43 -14.10 4.26
N GLU A 182 10.33 -14.04 3.54
CA GLU A 182 10.30 -14.08 2.08
C GLU A 182 11.06 -12.88 1.49
N ILE A 183 10.86 -11.66 2.04
CA ILE A 183 11.62 -10.46 1.64
C ILE A 183 13.12 -10.63 1.90
N ALA A 184 13.50 -11.15 3.07
CA ALA A 184 14.91 -11.37 3.42
C ALA A 184 15.59 -12.41 2.53
N SER A 185 14.82 -13.37 2.00
CA SER A 185 15.32 -14.44 1.10
C SER A 185 15.29 -14.04 -0.36
N ALA A 186 14.59 -12.96 -0.72
CA ALA A 186 14.47 -12.47 -2.09
C ALA A 186 15.75 -11.77 -2.55
N GLY A 187 15.83 -11.52 -3.86
CA GLY A 187 16.92 -10.74 -4.45
C GLY A 187 17.02 -9.31 -3.92
N PRO A 188 18.03 -8.56 -4.36
CA PRO A 188 18.17 -7.15 -4.01
C PRO A 188 16.94 -6.34 -4.49
N PHE A 189 16.67 -5.24 -3.80
CA PHE A 189 15.67 -4.28 -4.27
C PHE A 189 16.20 -3.58 -5.54
N PRO A 190 15.35 -3.32 -6.56
CA PRO A 190 15.82 -2.68 -7.80
C PRO A 190 16.25 -1.22 -7.58
N GLU A 191 17.17 -0.77 -8.41
CA GLU A 191 17.65 0.63 -8.42
C GLU A 191 16.65 1.51 -9.20
N VAL A 192 15.49 1.77 -8.61
CA VAL A 192 14.41 2.60 -9.17
C VAL A 192 14.12 3.79 -8.25
N PRO A 193 13.50 4.86 -8.74
CA PRO A 193 13.02 5.94 -7.88
C PRO A 193 12.10 5.42 -6.77
N VAL A 194 12.40 5.81 -5.52
CA VAL A 194 11.60 5.46 -4.33
C VAL A 194 11.24 6.73 -3.58
N ARG A 195 9.99 6.84 -3.17
CA ARG A 195 9.54 7.88 -2.24
C ARG A 195 8.92 7.21 -1.02
N VAL A 196 9.30 7.69 0.17
CA VAL A 196 8.73 7.22 1.44
C VAL A 196 8.08 8.40 2.13
N LEU A 197 6.76 8.39 2.21
CA LEU A 197 6.00 9.42 2.88
C LEU A 197 5.65 8.95 4.28
N THR A 198 6.24 9.64 5.27
CA THR A 198 6.16 9.31 6.70
C THR A 198 5.34 10.35 7.45
N GLY A 199 4.42 9.93 8.31
CA GLY A 199 3.66 10.82 9.17
C GLY A 199 4.51 11.54 10.20
N GLY A 200 4.39 12.87 10.27
CA GLY A 200 5.11 13.74 11.21
C GLY A 200 4.51 13.77 12.61
N LEU A 201 3.22 13.44 12.74
CA LEU A 201 2.54 13.43 14.04
C LEU A 201 3.01 12.28 14.91
N THR A 202 3.41 12.61 16.12
CA THR A 202 3.78 11.59 17.11
C THR A 202 2.51 11.05 17.79
N PRO A 203 2.28 9.73 17.78
CA PRO A 203 1.21 9.11 18.55
C PRO A 203 1.34 9.47 20.05
N ARG A 204 0.22 9.59 20.75
CA ARG A 204 0.23 9.82 22.20
C ARG A 204 0.90 8.64 22.90
N SER A 205 1.63 8.90 23.99
CA SER A 205 2.42 7.90 24.73
C SER A 205 1.61 6.68 25.20
N TRP A 206 0.31 6.85 25.46
CA TRP A 206 -0.58 5.73 25.79
C TRP A 206 -0.99 4.87 24.58
N GLN A 207 -0.79 5.38 23.36
CA GLN A 207 -1.05 4.65 22.12
C GLN A 207 0.19 3.87 21.67
N MET A 208 1.37 4.45 21.85
CA MET A 208 2.62 3.84 21.40
C MET A 208 3.79 4.36 22.26
N SER A 209 4.65 3.46 22.71
CA SER A 209 5.82 3.86 23.51
C SER A 209 6.83 4.66 22.66
N PRO A 210 7.60 5.59 23.29
CA PRO A 210 8.61 6.37 22.57
C PRO A 210 9.63 5.52 21.80
N GLY A 211 10.01 4.37 22.35
CA GLY A 211 10.94 3.42 21.71
C GLY A 211 10.35 2.83 20.42
N VAL A 212 9.07 2.48 20.42
CA VAL A 212 8.38 1.98 19.21
C VAL A 212 8.26 3.08 18.15
N VAL A 213 7.95 4.31 18.56
CA VAL A 213 7.90 5.46 17.65
C VAL A 213 9.28 5.69 17.02
N GLY A 214 10.34 5.65 17.81
CA GLY A 214 11.73 5.79 17.34
C GLY A 214 12.11 4.70 16.36
N ALA A 215 11.82 3.43 16.67
CA ALA A 215 12.09 2.30 15.77
C ALA A 215 11.35 2.46 14.44
N ARG A 216 10.05 2.78 14.46
CA ARG A 216 9.29 3.01 13.21
C ARG A 216 9.86 4.13 12.37
N ARG A 217 10.29 5.24 12.98
CA ARG A 217 10.94 6.33 12.23
C ARG A 217 12.23 5.89 11.56
N ALA A 218 13.05 5.09 12.25
CA ALA A 218 14.26 4.50 11.66
C ALA A 218 13.90 3.58 10.49
N HIS A 219 12.93 2.70 10.65
CA HIS A 219 12.47 1.80 9.60
C HIS A 219 11.94 2.54 8.37
N GLN A 220 11.23 3.67 8.52
CA GLN A 220 10.84 4.50 7.37
C GLN A 220 12.06 5.08 6.64
N GLN A 221 13.12 5.44 7.34
CA GLN A 221 14.38 5.88 6.70
C GLN A 221 15.08 4.73 5.99
N GLU A 222 15.01 3.52 6.53
CA GLU A 222 15.57 2.32 5.89
C GLU A 222 14.82 1.97 4.60
N LEU A 223 13.49 2.12 4.57
CA LEU A 223 12.72 1.98 3.33
C LEU A 223 13.19 2.95 2.24
N ALA A 224 13.54 4.19 2.59
CA ALA A 224 14.10 5.14 1.62
C ALA A 224 15.48 4.72 1.12
N ARG A 225 16.28 4.00 1.92
CA ARG A 225 17.60 3.50 1.55
C ARG A 225 17.58 2.22 0.73
N LEU A 226 16.41 1.64 0.45
CA LEU A 226 16.28 0.45 -0.40
C LEU A 226 16.80 0.70 -1.84
N SER A 227 16.78 1.95 -2.29
CA SER A 227 17.32 2.37 -3.58
C SER A 227 18.24 3.57 -3.40
N PRO A 228 19.32 3.70 -4.21
CA PRO A 228 20.14 4.91 -4.24
C PRO A 228 19.37 6.16 -4.69
N MET A 229 18.22 5.99 -5.35
CA MET A 229 17.31 7.06 -5.77
C MET A 229 16.13 7.24 -4.78
N GLY A 230 16.30 6.79 -3.53
CA GLY A 230 15.26 6.86 -2.52
C GLY A 230 15.29 8.16 -1.72
N GLU A 231 14.10 8.72 -1.50
CA GLU A 231 13.92 9.95 -0.71
C GLU A 231 12.77 9.79 0.29
N GLN A 232 12.91 10.44 1.46
CA GLN A 232 11.87 10.49 2.47
C GLN A 232 11.21 11.87 2.50
N VAL A 233 9.88 11.88 2.55
CA VAL A 233 9.05 13.08 2.73
C VAL A 233 8.28 12.97 4.03
N ILE A 234 8.24 14.04 4.82
CA ILE A 234 7.51 14.06 6.09
C ILE A 234 6.17 14.79 5.91
N ALA A 235 5.08 14.05 6.09
CA ALA A 235 3.72 14.58 6.13
C ALA A 235 3.44 15.19 7.52
N GLN A 236 3.69 16.48 7.68
CA GLN A 236 3.74 17.15 8.99
C GLN A 236 2.41 17.12 9.76
N LYS A 237 1.29 17.03 9.04
CA LYS A 237 -0.07 17.04 9.62
C LYS A 237 -0.69 15.63 9.67
N SER A 238 0.07 14.61 9.29
CA SER A 238 -0.41 13.24 9.18
C SER A 238 0.18 12.33 10.25
N GLY A 239 -0.61 11.34 10.65
CA GLY A 239 -0.15 10.12 11.30
C GLY A 239 -0.08 8.97 10.29
N HIS A 240 -0.69 7.83 10.64
CA HIS A 240 -0.65 6.60 9.83
C HIS A 240 -1.43 6.66 8.49
N PHE A 241 -2.22 7.70 8.25
CA PHE A 241 -3.09 7.80 7.06
C PHE A 241 -2.88 9.11 6.28
N PRO A 242 -1.67 9.36 5.72
CA PRO A 242 -1.41 10.57 4.95
C PRO A 242 -2.34 10.71 3.74
N GLN A 243 -2.78 9.61 3.14
CA GLN A 243 -3.75 9.60 2.04
C GLN A 243 -5.12 10.19 2.42
N LEU A 244 -5.44 10.30 3.71
CA LEU A 244 -6.69 10.88 4.21
C LEU A 244 -6.49 12.29 4.79
N THR A 245 -5.32 12.57 5.37
CA THR A 245 -5.06 13.80 6.13
C THR A 245 -4.30 14.85 5.33
N GLU A 246 -3.46 14.44 4.40
CA GLU A 246 -2.71 15.31 3.47
C GLU A 246 -2.74 14.72 2.03
N PRO A 247 -3.93 14.51 1.44
CA PRO A 247 -4.06 13.85 0.13
C PRO A 247 -3.34 14.61 -0.98
N GLU A 248 -3.31 15.93 -0.92
CA GLU A 248 -2.61 16.78 -1.91
C GLU A 248 -1.11 16.53 -1.87
N LEU A 249 -0.50 16.44 -0.67
CA LEU A 249 0.92 16.11 -0.54
C LEU A 249 1.24 14.73 -1.12
N VAL A 250 0.35 13.74 -0.89
CA VAL A 250 0.54 12.39 -1.47
C VAL A 250 0.53 12.45 -3.00
N LEU A 251 -0.38 13.23 -3.58
CA LEU A 251 -0.47 13.39 -5.04
C LEU A 251 0.73 14.14 -5.61
N ASP A 252 1.22 15.17 -4.93
CA ASP A 252 2.42 15.92 -5.34
C ASP A 252 3.65 15.01 -5.34
N VAL A 253 3.84 14.22 -4.27
CA VAL A 253 4.94 13.26 -4.17
C VAL A 253 4.85 12.17 -5.25
N LEU A 254 3.64 11.67 -5.53
CA LEU A 254 3.43 10.70 -6.60
C LEU A 254 3.68 11.32 -7.98
N SER A 255 3.25 12.57 -8.20
CA SER A 255 3.52 13.28 -9.46
C SER A 255 5.02 13.41 -9.72
N THR A 256 5.79 13.85 -8.72
CA THR A 256 7.24 13.94 -8.80
C THR A 256 7.87 12.57 -9.08
N LEU A 257 7.43 11.52 -8.38
CA LEU A 257 7.91 10.16 -8.63
C LEU A 257 7.63 9.72 -10.07
N MET A 258 6.44 10.02 -10.61
CA MET A 258 6.09 9.68 -11.99
C MET A 258 6.93 10.44 -13.02
N GLU A 259 7.35 11.67 -12.71
CA GLU A 259 8.29 12.46 -13.54
C GLU A 259 9.69 11.84 -13.53
N ASP A 260 10.21 11.49 -12.36
CA ASP A 260 11.51 10.81 -12.21
C ASP A 260 11.53 9.47 -12.96
N VAL A 261 10.46 8.69 -12.81
CA VAL A 261 10.30 7.42 -13.52
C VAL A 261 10.34 7.60 -15.04
N LYS A 262 9.64 8.62 -15.57
CA LYS A 262 9.65 8.92 -17.01
C LYS A 262 11.02 9.39 -17.52
N ALA A 263 11.83 9.97 -16.65
CA ALA A 263 13.18 10.43 -17.01
C ALA A 263 14.19 9.29 -17.12
N VAL A 264 13.90 8.12 -16.50
CA VAL A 264 14.81 6.95 -16.49
C VAL A 264 14.33 5.78 -17.36
N LEU A 265 13.08 5.82 -17.86
CA LEU A 265 12.53 4.88 -18.86
C LEU A 265 12.88 5.30 -20.28
#